data_3c4aa38774351a9c9ce1ed349b4a418c
#
_entry.id   3c4aa38774351a9c9ce1ed349b4a418c
#
_cell.length_a   1.000
_cell.length_b   1.000
_cell.length_c   1.000
_cell.angle_alpha   90.00
_cell.angle_beta   90.00
_cell.angle_gamma   90.00
#
_symmetry.space_group_name_H-M   'P 1'
#
loop_
_entity.id
_entity.type
_entity.pdbx_description
1 polymer ?
#
loop_
_entity_poly.entity_id
_entity_poly.type
_entity_poly.pdbx_seq_one_letter_code
_entity_poly.pdbx_strand_id
1 'polypeptide(L)'
;LLDLTAGALPGSSFQLSKPSVPYLEDMNFAPHRLRIALTRSPVVSRHLHPDCLAALDASAKRLSDLGHEVILSEPPLVGDDFIFHYVRLLAADTAATLADLELTIGRRAKRDEIEPRTWALIHMGRAITGEELVTSQWSLQKICRDYAEWANGFDVVVSAALGSPPLAIGALKPDFRQRTLLTLANTLPLGNIAKQRDFILSNARDIFDYTAYTMPSNAAGLPSMSVPLDWNADGLPIGTLFTARYGDEATLFRLARQLELAYP
;
A
#
# COMPACT_ATOMS: atom_id res chain seq x y z
N LEU A 1 -0.56 -19.58 8.22
CA LEU A 1 -0.21 -19.58 6.79
C LEU A 1 1.23 -19.14 6.60
N LEU A 2 1.67 -18.00 7.15
CA LEU A 2 3.02 -17.47 6.97
C LEU A 2 4.10 -18.49 7.39
N ASP A 3 3.92 -19.19 8.50
CA ASP A 3 4.82 -20.27 8.94
C ASP A 3 5.03 -21.39 7.91
N LEU A 4 4.01 -21.63 7.08
CA LEU A 4 4.07 -22.65 6.02
C LEU A 4 4.70 -22.14 4.73
N THR A 5 4.62 -20.83 4.47
CA THR A 5 5.05 -20.20 3.22
C THR A 5 6.33 -19.39 3.36
N ALA A 6 6.78 -19.12 4.60
CA ALA A 6 8.00 -18.36 4.86
C ALA A 6 9.25 -19.10 4.38
N GLY A 7 10.15 -18.36 3.78
CA GLY A 7 11.44 -18.84 3.30
C GLY A 7 11.71 -18.43 1.86
N ALA A 8 12.96 -18.41 1.49
CA ALA A 8 13.39 -18.08 0.14
C ALA A 8 13.37 -19.30 -0.77
N LEU A 9 12.90 -19.15 -1.99
CA LEU A 9 13.07 -20.15 -3.04
C LEU A 9 14.51 -20.04 -3.61
N PRO A 10 15.11 -21.14 -4.06
CA PRO A 10 16.40 -21.10 -4.75
C PRO A 10 16.34 -20.13 -5.96
N GLY A 11 17.27 -19.20 -6.02
CA GLY A 11 17.33 -18.20 -7.09
C GLY A 11 16.47 -16.95 -6.89
N SER A 12 15.76 -16.82 -5.77
CA SER A 12 15.06 -15.56 -5.42
C SER A 12 16.03 -14.40 -5.28
N SER A 13 15.68 -13.26 -5.88
CA SER A 13 16.47 -12.02 -5.76
C SER A 13 16.39 -11.41 -4.35
N PHE A 14 15.32 -11.66 -3.63
CA PHE A 14 15.11 -11.23 -2.25
C PHE A 14 15.02 -12.46 -1.36
N GLN A 15 15.82 -12.49 -0.31
CA GLN A 15 15.87 -13.61 0.62
C GLN A 15 15.77 -13.09 2.04
N LEU A 16 14.78 -13.58 2.77
CA LEU A 16 14.69 -13.46 4.22
C LEU A 16 14.94 -14.81 4.85
N SER A 17 15.71 -14.81 5.93
CA SER A 17 15.88 -16.02 6.74
C SER A 17 14.55 -16.44 7.34
N LYS A 18 14.29 -17.73 7.35
CA LYS A 18 13.11 -18.25 8.08
C LYS A 18 13.27 -17.91 9.57
N PRO A 19 12.21 -17.46 10.26
CA PRO A 19 12.28 -17.16 11.68
C PRO A 19 12.68 -18.42 12.46
N SER A 20 13.46 -18.23 13.54
CA SER A 20 13.93 -19.31 14.40
C SER A 20 12.78 -19.92 15.23
N VAL A 21 11.76 -19.13 15.53
CA VAL A 21 10.53 -19.54 16.22
C VAL A 21 9.36 -19.32 15.26
N PRO A 22 8.44 -20.29 15.09
CA PRO A 22 7.25 -20.09 14.29
C PRO A 22 6.42 -18.89 14.76
N TYR A 23 5.87 -18.10 13.84
CA TYR A 23 5.06 -16.93 14.19
C TYR A 23 3.86 -17.26 15.07
N LEU A 24 3.23 -18.44 14.88
CA LEU A 24 2.11 -18.90 15.69
C LEU A 24 2.50 -19.15 17.16
N GLU A 25 3.74 -19.53 17.42
CA GLU A 25 4.29 -19.69 18.77
C GLU A 25 4.77 -18.34 19.30
N ASP A 26 5.52 -17.60 18.50
CA ASP A 26 6.14 -16.33 18.84
C ASP A 26 5.13 -15.24 19.25
N MET A 27 3.95 -15.21 18.62
CA MET A 27 2.89 -14.25 18.93
C MET A 27 2.35 -14.35 20.37
N ASN A 28 2.62 -15.45 21.08
CA ASN A 28 2.20 -15.62 22.48
C ASN A 28 3.16 -14.96 23.48
N PHE A 29 4.31 -14.49 23.03
CA PHE A 29 5.20 -13.67 23.87
C PHE A 29 4.73 -12.22 23.86
N ALA A 30 4.69 -11.60 25.03
CA ALA A 30 4.39 -10.18 25.12
C ALA A 30 5.49 -9.36 24.40
N PRO A 31 5.13 -8.34 23.60
CA PRO A 31 6.12 -7.45 23.04
C PRO A 31 6.82 -6.69 24.19
N HIS A 32 8.10 -6.37 24.00
CA HIS A 32 8.76 -5.39 24.85
C HIS A 32 8.10 -4.01 24.71
N ARG A 33 8.49 -3.03 25.52
CA ARG A 33 8.06 -1.64 25.32
C ARG A 33 8.52 -1.15 23.95
N LEU A 34 7.57 -1.03 23.02
CA LEU A 34 7.83 -0.59 21.65
C LEU A 34 7.94 0.95 21.59
N ARG A 35 8.82 1.41 20.71
CA ARG A 35 8.90 2.80 20.29
C ARG A 35 8.12 2.94 18.98
N ILE A 36 7.00 3.66 19.02
CA ILE A 36 6.00 3.70 17.95
C ILE A 36 5.94 5.11 17.35
N ALA A 37 6.15 5.23 16.04
CA ALA A 37 5.86 6.46 15.32
C ALA A 37 4.36 6.55 15.05
N LEU A 38 3.72 7.63 15.46
CA LEU A 38 2.37 8.00 15.06
C LEU A 38 2.46 8.99 13.90
N THR A 39 1.99 8.62 12.70
CA THR A 39 1.91 9.53 11.57
C THR A 39 0.45 9.87 11.25
N ARG A 40 0.14 11.17 11.22
CA ARG A 40 -1.18 11.69 10.92
C ARG A 40 -1.28 12.19 9.48
N SER A 41 -0.17 12.61 8.91
CA SER A 41 -0.12 13.09 7.54
C SER A 41 -0.10 11.92 6.56
N PRO A 42 -1.05 11.86 5.63
CA PRO A 42 -1.02 10.86 4.57
C PRO A 42 0.23 11.02 3.71
N VAL A 43 0.86 9.91 3.36
CA VAL A 43 2.10 9.91 2.54
C VAL A 43 1.84 10.44 1.13
N VAL A 44 0.67 10.17 0.58
CA VAL A 44 0.34 10.51 -0.82
C VAL A 44 -0.98 11.26 -0.99
N SER A 45 -1.71 11.51 0.10
CA SER A 45 -2.99 12.23 0.11
C SER A 45 -2.86 13.61 0.78
N ARG A 46 -3.85 14.46 0.54
CA ARG A 46 -3.94 15.77 1.20
C ARG A 46 -4.96 15.81 2.35
N HIS A 47 -5.82 14.81 2.43
CA HIS A 47 -6.95 14.81 3.38
C HIS A 47 -7.12 13.46 4.04
N LEU A 48 -7.28 13.48 5.35
CA LEU A 48 -7.69 12.35 6.16
C LEU A 48 -9.09 12.65 6.71
N HIS A 49 -10.02 11.71 6.53
CA HIS A 49 -11.38 11.85 7.06
C HIS A 49 -11.36 11.97 8.59
N PRO A 50 -12.21 12.83 9.20
CA PRO A 50 -12.24 13.01 10.66
C PRO A 50 -12.40 11.70 11.44
N ASP A 51 -13.23 10.77 10.99
CA ASP A 51 -13.42 9.46 11.64
C ASP A 51 -12.12 8.65 11.65
N CYS A 52 -11.35 8.67 10.55
CA CYS A 52 -10.08 7.97 10.47
C CYS A 52 -9.03 8.61 11.38
N LEU A 53 -9.03 9.94 11.50
CA LEU A 53 -8.16 10.66 12.43
C LEU A 53 -8.53 10.34 13.89
N ALA A 54 -9.83 10.36 14.22
CA ALA A 54 -10.31 10.02 15.56
C ALA A 54 -9.96 8.57 15.96
N ALA A 55 -10.14 7.62 15.04
CA ALA A 55 -9.76 6.22 15.26
C ALA A 55 -8.24 6.06 15.44
N LEU A 56 -7.44 6.80 14.68
CA LEU A 56 -5.98 6.81 14.82
C LEU A 56 -5.55 7.36 16.19
N ASP A 57 -6.16 8.46 16.64
CA ASP A 57 -5.88 9.05 17.96
C ASP A 57 -6.30 8.13 19.12
N ALA A 58 -7.44 7.46 18.99
CA ALA A 58 -7.88 6.45 19.96
C ALA A 58 -6.93 5.24 19.99
N SER A 59 -6.44 4.80 18.84
CA SER A 59 -5.44 3.72 18.74
C SER A 59 -4.12 4.12 19.39
N ALA A 60 -3.66 5.36 19.19
CA ALA A 60 -2.46 5.90 19.83
C ALA A 60 -2.60 5.91 21.37
N LYS A 61 -3.78 6.29 21.87
CA LYS A 61 -4.06 6.23 23.31
C LYS A 61 -4.00 4.80 23.84
N ARG A 62 -4.65 3.83 23.17
CA ARG A 62 -4.61 2.40 23.57
C ARG A 62 -3.18 1.87 23.64
N LEU A 63 -2.35 2.20 22.66
CA LEU A 63 -0.94 1.80 22.65
C LEU A 63 -0.17 2.39 23.82
N SER A 64 -0.42 3.65 24.16
CA SER A 64 0.18 4.30 25.34
C SER A 64 -0.31 3.67 26.65
N ASP A 65 -1.60 3.35 26.75
CA ASP A 65 -2.20 2.66 27.92
C ASP A 65 -1.62 1.23 28.11
N LEU A 66 -1.17 0.59 27.01
CA LEU A 66 -0.45 -0.70 27.05
C LEU A 66 1.04 -0.57 27.38
N GLY A 67 1.53 0.66 27.61
CA GLY A 67 2.90 0.94 28.06
C GLY A 67 3.90 1.21 26.93
N HIS A 68 3.48 1.29 25.68
CA HIS A 68 4.36 1.66 24.58
C HIS A 68 4.67 3.17 24.56
N GLU A 69 5.77 3.53 23.92
CA GLU A 69 6.17 4.91 23.69
C GLU A 69 5.65 5.38 22.32
N VAL A 70 4.61 6.21 22.32
CA VAL A 70 4.00 6.73 21.08
C VAL A 70 4.52 8.16 20.83
N ILE A 71 5.14 8.36 19.69
CA ILE A 71 5.80 9.62 19.30
C ILE A 71 5.19 10.12 18.00
N LEU A 72 4.68 11.34 17.98
CA LEU A 72 4.27 11.98 16.73
C LEU A 72 5.50 12.20 15.85
N SER A 73 5.52 11.55 14.68
CA SER A 73 6.63 11.63 13.73
C SER A 73 6.10 11.42 12.32
N GLU A 74 6.45 12.33 11.44
CA GLU A 74 6.00 12.29 10.05
C GLU A 74 7.13 11.78 9.14
N PRO A 75 6.83 10.88 8.19
CA PRO A 75 7.82 10.38 7.25
C PRO A 75 8.29 11.47 6.27
N PRO A 76 9.50 11.37 5.71
CA PRO A 76 9.95 12.23 4.63
C PRO A 76 9.07 11.99 3.40
N LEU A 77 8.23 12.97 3.04
CA LEU A 77 7.19 12.81 2.03
C LEU A 77 7.60 13.34 0.68
N VAL A 78 7.30 12.54 -0.37
CA VAL A 78 7.55 12.87 -1.77
C VAL A 78 6.31 12.50 -2.62
N GLY A 79 5.12 12.90 -2.15
CA GLY A 79 3.82 12.44 -2.64
C GLY A 79 3.65 12.31 -4.15
N ASP A 80 3.80 13.41 -4.90
CA ASP A 80 3.61 13.41 -6.34
C ASP A 80 4.69 12.61 -7.09
N ASP A 81 5.94 12.63 -6.61
CA ASP A 81 7.02 11.81 -7.20
C ASP A 81 6.78 10.32 -6.93
N PHE A 82 6.35 9.99 -5.71
CA PHE A 82 5.97 8.61 -5.39
C PHE A 82 4.86 8.11 -6.32
N ILE A 83 3.74 8.86 -6.44
CA ILE A 83 2.61 8.48 -7.30
C ILE A 83 3.08 8.29 -8.74
N PHE A 84 3.83 9.24 -9.28
CA PHE A 84 4.29 9.19 -10.66
C PHE A 84 5.12 7.95 -10.97
N HIS A 85 6.14 7.68 -10.17
CA HIS A 85 7.02 6.55 -10.41
C HIS A 85 6.35 5.21 -10.08
N TYR A 86 5.53 5.17 -9.04
CA TYR A 86 4.77 3.97 -8.66
C TYR A 86 3.78 3.57 -9.77
N VAL A 87 3.00 4.51 -10.31
CA VAL A 87 2.03 4.23 -11.38
C VAL A 87 2.72 3.77 -12.66
N ARG A 88 3.88 4.33 -13.00
CA ARG A 88 4.67 3.85 -14.14
C ARG A 88 5.12 2.41 -13.98
N LEU A 89 5.64 2.05 -12.82
CA LEU A 89 6.02 0.66 -12.53
C LEU A 89 4.82 -0.27 -12.58
N LEU A 90 3.72 0.13 -11.92
CA LEU A 90 2.47 -0.63 -11.94
C LEU A 90 1.94 -0.85 -13.35
N ALA A 91 1.99 0.17 -14.21
CA ALA A 91 1.53 0.06 -15.59
C ALA A 91 2.39 -0.90 -16.41
N ALA A 92 3.71 -0.82 -16.27
CA ALA A 92 4.64 -1.71 -16.96
C ALA A 92 4.47 -3.17 -16.49
N ASP A 93 4.36 -3.38 -15.19
CA ASP A 93 4.11 -4.70 -14.59
C ASP A 93 2.77 -5.29 -15.04
N THR A 94 1.69 -4.49 -15.04
CA THR A 94 0.37 -4.91 -15.51
C THR A 94 0.42 -5.33 -17.00
N ALA A 95 1.16 -4.61 -17.83
CA ALA A 95 1.33 -4.96 -19.23
C ALA A 95 2.13 -6.25 -19.43
N ALA A 96 3.17 -6.48 -18.64
CA ALA A 96 3.98 -7.69 -18.64
C ALA A 96 3.18 -8.89 -18.14
N THR A 97 2.44 -8.73 -17.04
CA THR A 97 1.55 -9.76 -16.48
C THR A 97 0.49 -10.21 -17.49
N LEU A 98 -0.13 -9.26 -18.23
CA LEU A 98 -1.07 -9.63 -19.27
C LEU A 98 -0.37 -10.42 -20.41
N ALA A 99 0.83 -10.01 -20.81
CA ALA A 99 1.56 -10.72 -21.87
C ALA A 99 1.88 -12.16 -21.47
N ASP A 100 2.29 -12.39 -20.21
CA ASP A 100 2.56 -13.72 -19.67
C ASP A 100 1.28 -14.57 -19.58
N LEU A 101 0.17 -13.97 -19.14
CA LEU A 101 -1.13 -14.62 -19.12
C LEU A 101 -1.59 -15.03 -20.52
N GLU A 102 -1.42 -14.16 -21.54
CA GLU A 102 -1.74 -14.45 -22.93
C GLU A 102 -0.93 -15.63 -23.47
N LEU A 103 0.35 -15.77 -23.08
CA LEU A 103 1.17 -16.95 -23.41
C LEU A 103 0.62 -18.21 -22.74
N THR A 104 0.26 -18.15 -21.48
CA THR A 104 -0.28 -19.28 -20.72
C THR A 104 -1.60 -19.79 -21.29
N ILE A 105 -2.52 -18.91 -21.67
CA ILE A 105 -3.83 -19.26 -22.22
C ILE A 105 -3.78 -19.54 -23.75
N GLY A 106 -2.67 -19.29 -24.42
CA GLY A 106 -2.47 -19.54 -25.86
C GLY A 106 -3.24 -18.61 -26.80
N ARG A 107 -3.74 -17.47 -26.31
CA ARG A 107 -4.46 -16.46 -27.11
C ARG A 107 -4.34 -15.06 -26.51
N ARG A 108 -4.62 -14.07 -27.32
CA ARG A 108 -4.75 -12.69 -26.82
C ARG A 108 -6.04 -12.52 -26.01
N ALA A 109 -5.93 -11.72 -24.92
CA ALA A 109 -7.08 -11.31 -24.14
C ALA A 109 -7.99 -10.39 -24.97
N LYS A 110 -9.30 -10.57 -24.82
CA LYS A 110 -10.29 -9.67 -25.42
C LYS A 110 -10.52 -8.48 -24.52
N ARG A 111 -10.98 -7.38 -25.11
CA ARG A 111 -11.19 -6.12 -24.41
C ARG A 111 -12.26 -6.20 -23.33
N ASP A 112 -13.29 -7.01 -23.53
CA ASP A 112 -14.39 -7.22 -22.60
C ASP A 112 -14.06 -8.19 -21.45
N GLU A 113 -12.91 -8.85 -21.52
CA GLU A 113 -12.39 -9.72 -20.45
C GLU A 113 -11.60 -8.95 -19.38
N ILE A 114 -11.28 -7.68 -19.62
CA ILE A 114 -10.45 -6.85 -18.74
C ILE A 114 -11.17 -5.54 -18.43
N GLU A 115 -11.10 -5.11 -17.17
CA GLU A 115 -11.68 -3.83 -16.76
C GLU A 115 -11.09 -2.64 -17.53
N PRO A 116 -11.89 -1.61 -17.86
CA PRO A 116 -11.44 -0.48 -18.67
C PRO A 116 -10.25 0.30 -18.07
N ARG A 117 -10.16 0.40 -16.74
CA ARG A 117 -9.03 1.06 -16.05
C ARG A 117 -7.75 0.23 -16.16
N THR A 118 -7.85 -1.07 -15.97
CA THR A 118 -6.72 -2.00 -16.14
C THR A 118 -6.23 -1.99 -17.58
N TRP A 119 -7.15 -1.94 -18.54
CA TRP A 119 -6.80 -1.83 -19.96
C TRP A 119 -6.05 -0.54 -20.28
N ALA A 120 -6.45 0.59 -19.66
CA ALA A 120 -5.73 1.86 -19.79
C ALA A 120 -4.31 1.79 -19.21
N LEU A 121 -4.11 1.12 -18.06
CA LEU A 121 -2.78 0.87 -17.48
C LEU A 121 -1.91 0.02 -18.42
N ILE A 122 -2.48 -1.01 -19.03
CA ILE A 122 -1.77 -1.86 -20.02
C ILE A 122 -1.29 -1.03 -21.21
N HIS A 123 -2.15 -0.15 -21.74
CA HIS A 123 -1.76 0.73 -22.84
C HIS A 123 -0.65 1.71 -22.46
N MET A 124 -0.73 2.27 -21.25
CA MET A 124 0.33 3.10 -20.68
C MET A 124 1.63 2.30 -20.55
N GLY A 125 1.57 1.11 -19.95
CA GLY A 125 2.73 0.25 -19.73
C GLY A 125 3.46 -0.14 -21.00
N ARG A 126 2.72 -0.45 -22.07
CA ARG A 126 3.29 -0.74 -23.40
C ARG A 126 3.99 0.45 -24.05
N ALA A 127 3.67 1.69 -23.64
CA ALA A 127 4.30 2.91 -24.16
C ALA A 127 5.51 3.37 -23.33
N ILE A 128 5.74 2.79 -22.15
CA ILE A 128 6.90 3.10 -21.30
C ILE A 128 8.14 2.46 -21.92
N THR A 129 9.18 3.26 -22.11
CA THR A 129 10.48 2.78 -22.61
C THR A 129 11.27 2.08 -21.49
N GLY A 130 12.28 1.27 -21.87
CA GLY A 130 13.18 0.66 -20.87
C GLY A 130 13.92 1.70 -20.03
N GLU A 131 14.34 2.83 -20.60
CA GLU A 131 14.96 3.93 -19.87
C GLU A 131 14.01 4.55 -18.86
N GLU A 132 12.77 4.85 -19.26
CA GLU A 132 11.74 5.40 -18.36
C GLU A 132 11.39 4.46 -17.22
N LEU A 133 11.35 3.15 -17.48
CA LEU A 133 11.10 2.12 -16.47
C LEU A 133 12.22 2.07 -15.43
N VAL A 134 13.48 1.99 -15.89
CA VAL A 134 14.65 1.92 -15.00
C VAL A 134 14.79 3.19 -14.18
N THR A 135 14.59 4.37 -14.79
CA THR A 135 14.61 5.67 -14.08
C THR A 135 13.54 5.73 -13.00
N SER A 136 12.32 5.25 -13.30
CA SER A 136 11.23 5.20 -12.32
C SER A 136 11.53 4.23 -11.18
N GLN A 137 12.16 3.09 -11.48
CA GLN A 137 12.57 2.12 -10.48
C GLN A 137 13.63 2.72 -9.52
N TRP A 138 14.64 3.38 -10.03
CA TRP A 138 15.69 4.02 -9.20
C TRP A 138 15.12 5.13 -8.33
N SER A 139 14.23 5.95 -8.89
CA SER A 139 13.58 7.04 -8.14
C SER A 139 12.71 6.48 -7.02
N LEU A 140 11.89 5.47 -7.30
CA LEU A 140 11.06 4.84 -6.27
C LEU A 140 11.91 4.16 -5.19
N GLN A 141 12.99 3.46 -5.57
CA GLN A 141 13.91 2.86 -4.60
C GLN A 141 14.56 3.90 -3.68
N LYS A 142 14.89 5.10 -4.21
CA LYS A 142 15.40 6.19 -3.38
C LYS A 142 14.36 6.64 -2.36
N ILE A 143 13.12 6.90 -2.80
CA ILE A 143 12.02 7.31 -1.93
C ILE A 143 11.76 6.23 -0.85
N CYS A 144 11.77 4.96 -1.23
CA CYS A 144 11.59 3.85 -0.30
C CYS A 144 12.74 3.74 0.73
N ARG A 145 13.99 4.02 0.33
CA ARG A 145 15.11 4.06 1.28
C ARG A 145 14.96 5.20 2.28
N ASP A 146 14.64 6.41 1.81
CA ASP A 146 14.44 7.57 2.68
C ASP A 146 13.31 7.29 3.72
N TYR A 147 12.24 6.63 3.27
CA TYR A 147 11.16 6.19 4.15
C TYR A 147 11.61 5.11 5.15
N ALA A 148 12.33 4.10 4.69
CA ALA A 148 12.81 3.00 5.53
C ALA A 148 13.85 3.48 6.56
N GLU A 149 14.74 4.41 6.19
CA GLU A 149 15.70 5.01 7.12
C GLU A 149 14.99 5.76 8.24
N TRP A 150 13.96 6.54 7.91
CA TRP A 150 13.13 7.20 8.93
C TRP A 150 12.41 6.16 9.80
N ALA A 151 11.78 5.13 9.20
CA ALA A 151 11.04 4.09 9.92
C ALA A 151 11.94 3.26 10.85
N ASN A 152 13.22 3.05 10.51
CA ASN A 152 14.19 2.34 11.35
C ASN A 152 14.44 3.01 12.71
N GLY A 153 14.07 4.29 12.88
CA GLY A 153 14.06 4.96 14.17
C GLY A 153 13.01 4.45 15.16
N PHE A 154 12.11 3.58 14.72
CA PHE A 154 10.96 3.07 15.47
C PHE A 154 10.85 1.54 15.31
N ASP A 155 10.14 0.89 16.24
CA ASP A 155 9.83 -0.53 16.11
C ASP A 155 8.60 -0.73 15.21
N VAL A 156 7.61 0.18 15.33
CA VAL A 156 6.38 0.17 14.53
C VAL A 156 6.01 1.60 14.13
N VAL A 157 5.51 1.75 12.91
CA VAL A 157 4.86 2.97 12.43
C VAL A 157 3.36 2.73 12.42
N VAL A 158 2.58 3.65 12.99
CA VAL A 158 1.13 3.59 13.09
C VAL A 158 0.50 4.74 12.31
N SER A 159 -0.44 4.41 11.44
CA SER A 159 -1.20 5.35 10.62
C SER A 159 -2.65 4.91 10.45
N ALA A 160 -3.48 5.72 9.81
CA ALA A 160 -4.75 5.24 9.31
C ALA A 160 -4.53 4.17 8.21
N ALA A 161 -5.38 3.18 8.10
CA ALA A 161 -5.28 2.21 7.02
C ALA A 161 -5.71 2.82 5.68
N LEU A 162 -6.75 3.64 5.69
CA LEU A 162 -7.33 4.30 4.52
C LEU A 162 -7.55 5.79 4.81
N GLY A 163 -7.65 6.60 3.75
CA GLY A 163 -7.90 8.04 3.86
C GLY A 163 -9.35 8.39 4.25
N SER A 164 -10.28 7.45 4.12
CA SER A 164 -11.69 7.62 4.49
C SER A 164 -12.28 6.29 5.01
N PRO A 165 -13.44 6.33 5.71
CA PRO A 165 -14.20 5.15 6.07
C PRO A 165 -14.55 4.27 4.86
N PRO A 166 -15.02 3.02 5.07
CA PRO A 166 -15.45 2.14 3.99
C PRO A 166 -16.45 2.82 3.06
N LEU A 167 -16.16 2.76 1.77
CA LEU A 167 -17.00 3.38 0.74
C LEU A 167 -18.18 2.49 0.39
N ALA A 168 -19.28 3.10 -0.04
CA ALA A 168 -20.41 2.36 -0.59
C ALA A 168 -19.99 1.52 -1.81
N ILE A 169 -20.56 0.33 -1.96
CA ILE A 169 -20.27 -0.57 -3.09
C ILE A 169 -20.50 0.18 -4.41
N GLY A 170 -19.48 0.26 -5.22
CA GLY A 170 -19.51 0.93 -6.53
C GLY A 170 -19.11 2.42 -6.51
N ALA A 171 -18.83 3.03 -5.36
CA ALA A 171 -18.44 4.44 -5.27
C ALA A 171 -17.20 4.79 -6.11
N LEU A 172 -16.25 3.85 -6.27
CA LEU A 172 -15.06 4.04 -7.10
C LEU A 172 -15.27 3.63 -8.58
N LYS A 173 -16.48 3.19 -8.96
CA LYS A 173 -16.75 2.87 -10.36
C LYS A 173 -16.78 4.16 -11.18
N PRO A 174 -16.14 4.16 -12.37
CA PRO A 174 -16.22 5.32 -13.25
C PRO A 174 -17.67 5.60 -13.64
N ASP A 175 -18.05 6.88 -13.62
CA ASP A 175 -19.34 7.33 -14.11
C ASP A 175 -19.49 7.12 -15.64
N PHE A 176 -20.66 7.42 -16.18
CA PHE A 176 -20.93 7.22 -17.61
C PHE A 176 -19.97 8.02 -18.52
N ARG A 177 -19.63 9.27 -18.13
CA ARG A 177 -18.70 10.13 -18.89
C ARG A 177 -17.28 9.58 -18.82
N GLN A 178 -16.82 9.20 -17.65
CA GLN A 178 -15.52 8.58 -17.43
C GLN A 178 -15.40 7.26 -18.20
N ARG A 179 -16.46 6.43 -18.21
CA ARG A 179 -16.51 5.19 -19.00
C ARG A 179 -16.37 5.48 -20.49
N THR A 180 -17.09 6.46 -21.01
CA THR A 180 -17.03 6.84 -22.42
C THR A 180 -15.64 7.34 -22.78
N LEU A 181 -15.04 8.20 -21.95
CA LEU A 181 -13.67 8.70 -22.14
C LEU A 181 -12.65 7.54 -22.09
N LEU A 182 -12.74 6.66 -21.11
CA LEU A 182 -11.89 5.47 -21.02
C LEU A 182 -12.06 4.55 -22.23
N THR A 183 -13.29 4.39 -22.73
CA THR A 183 -13.56 3.61 -23.93
C THR A 183 -12.90 4.22 -25.15
N LEU A 184 -13.01 5.52 -25.36
CA LEU A 184 -12.34 6.24 -26.43
C LEU A 184 -10.82 6.20 -26.28
N ALA A 185 -10.30 6.49 -25.09
CA ALA A 185 -8.87 6.42 -24.80
C ALA A 185 -8.27 5.05 -25.09
N ASN A 186 -9.03 3.99 -24.82
CA ASN A 186 -8.61 2.61 -25.07
C ASN A 186 -8.70 2.19 -26.55
N THR A 187 -9.32 3.01 -27.42
CA THR A 187 -9.35 2.76 -28.89
C THR A 187 -8.24 3.48 -29.63
N LEU A 188 -7.68 4.52 -29.02
CA LEU A 188 -6.63 5.35 -29.62
C LEU A 188 -5.26 4.99 -29.02
N PRO A 189 -4.15 5.16 -29.74
CA PRO A 189 -2.80 4.89 -29.22
C PRO A 189 -2.31 6.03 -28.31
N LEU A 190 -3.06 6.31 -27.24
CA LEU A 190 -2.78 7.41 -26.28
C LEU A 190 -1.76 7.05 -25.20
N GLY A 191 -1.09 5.90 -25.27
CA GLY A 191 -0.11 5.47 -24.26
C GLY A 191 0.98 6.51 -23.99
N ASN A 192 1.46 7.22 -25.01
CA ASN A 192 2.46 8.27 -24.86
C ASN A 192 1.93 9.50 -24.11
N ILE A 193 0.65 9.79 -24.17
CA ILE A 193 0.01 10.86 -23.39
C ILE A 193 -0.25 10.34 -21.98
N ALA A 194 -0.76 9.13 -21.86
CA ALA A 194 -1.11 8.51 -20.57
C ALA A 194 0.10 8.37 -19.64
N LYS A 195 1.32 8.16 -20.14
CA LYS A 195 2.55 8.07 -19.34
C LYS A 195 3.11 9.41 -18.88
N GLN A 196 2.55 10.56 -19.30
CA GLN A 196 3.00 11.88 -18.89
C GLN A 196 2.62 12.16 -17.43
N ARG A 197 3.49 12.91 -16.73
CA ARG A 197 3.36 13.17 -15.30
C ARG A 197 2.01 13.77 -14.93
N ASP A 198 1.61 14.84 -15.60
CA ASP A 198 0.37 15.57 -15.28
C ASP A 198 -0.87 14.69 -15.50
N PHE A 199 -0.84 13.84 -16.54
CA PHE A 199 -1.92 12.90 -16.80
C PHE A 199 -2.01 11.83 -15.70
N ILE A 200 -0.88 11.27 -15.30
CA ILE A 200 -0.83 10.29 -14.20
C ILE A 200 -1.37 10.90 -12.93
N LEU A 201 -0.83 12.05 -12.51
CA LEU A 201 -1.22 12.69 -11.26
C LEU A 201 -2.70 13.09 -11.22
N SER A 202 -3.24 13.61 -12.34
CA SER A 202 -4.65 14.01 -12.41
C SER A 202 -5.63 12.83 -12.35
N ASN A 203 -5.24 11.64 -12.83
CA ASN A 203 -6.11 10.47 -12.88
C ASN A 203 -5.91 9.46 -11.73
N ALA A 204 -4.77 9.49 -11.07
CA ALA A 204 -4.46 8.58 -9.98
C ALA A 204 -4.87 9.15 -8.60
N ARG A 205 -5.03 10.45 -8.48
CA ARG A 205 -5.17 11.15 -7.19
C ARG A 205 -6.32 10.61 -6.34
N ASP A 206 -7.50 10.42 -6.88
CA ASP A 206 -8.67 9.92 -6.12
C ASP A 206 -8.42 8.54 -5.49
N ILE A 207 -7.71 7.66 -6.22
CA ILE A 207 -7.38 6.32 -5.73
C ILE A 207 -6.33 6.41 -4.62
N PHE A 208 -5.31 7.26 -4.82
CA PHE A 208 -4.25 7.45 -3.83
C PHE A 208 -4.74 8.22 -2.61
N ASP A 209 -5.72 9.10 -2.73
CA ASP A 209 -6.38 9.74 -1.59
C ASP A 209 -7.11 8.71 -0.72
N TYR A 210 -7.73 7.69 -1.32
CA TYR A 210 -8.35 6.61 -0.57
C TYR A 210 -7.34 5.66 0.06
N THR A 211 -6.28 5.26 -0.67
CA THR A 211 -5.26 4.31 -0.22
C THR A 211 -4.00 4.98 0.34
N ALA A 212 -4.17 6.14 0.94
CA ALA A 212 -3.13 7.12 1.28
C ALA A 212 -1.91 6.59 2.05
N TYR A 213 -2.05 5.51 2.84
CA TYR A 213 -1.01 5.03 3.75
C TYR A 213 -0.44 3.66 3.38
N THR A 214 -1.15 2.84 2.60
CA THR A 214 -0.77 1.45 2.33
C THR A 214 0.31 1.31 1.25
N MET A 215 0.39 2.27 0.33
CA MET A 215 1.28 2.20 -0.83
C MET A 215 2.78 2.27 -0.47
N PRO A 216 3.23 3.15 0.46
CA PRO A 216 4.66 3.25 0.79
C PRO A 216 5.24 1.97 1.39
N SER A 217 4.52 1.33 2.32
CA SER A 217 4.98 0.06 2.90
C SER A 217 5.04 -1.05 1.85
N ASN A 218 4.05 -1.12 0.95
CA ASN A 218 4.07 -2.05 -0.17
C ASN A 218 5.27 -1.82 -1.09
N ALA A 219 5.53 -0.57 -1.49
CA ALA A 219 6.65 -0.24 -2.36
C ALA A 219 8.02 -0.47 -1.70
N ALA A 220 8.11 -0.28 -0.39
CA ALA A 220 9.34 -0.48 0.40
C ALA A 220 9.54 -1.94 0.86
N GLY A 221 8.57 -2.83 0.63
CA GLY A 221 8.62 -4.23 1.06
C GLY A 221 8.53 -4.40 2.58
N LEU A 222 7.88 -3.48 3.29
CA LEU A 222 7.74 -3.53 4.74
C LEU A 222 6.50 -4.34 5.14
N PRO A 223 6.59 -5.19 6.17
CA PRO A 223 5.43 -5.90 6.68
C PRO A 223 4.44 -4.93 7.30
N SER A 224 3.16 -5.13 7.00
CA SER A 224 2.09 -4.30 7.53
C SER A 224 0.86 -5.13 7.85
N MET A 225 0.12 -4.71 8.89
CA MET A 225 -1.17 -5.26 9.25
C MET A 225 -2.19 -4.16 9.48
N SER A 226 -3.44 -4.39 9.13
CA SER A 226 -4.56 -3.51 9.48
C SER A 226 -5.41 -4.16 10.56
N VAL A 227 -5.67 -3.43 11.65
CA VAL A 227 -6.49 -3.89 12.77
C VAL A 227 -7.66 -2.94 12.94
N PRO A 228 -8.92 -3.41 12.90
CA PRO A 228 -10.09 -2.59 13.15
C PRO A 228 -10.27 -2.41 14.67
N LEU A 229 -9.76 -1.30 15.20
CA LEU A 229 -9.85 -0.97 16.63
C LEU A 229 -11.01 -0.03 16.97
N ASP A 230 -11.60 0.60 15.97
CA ASP A 230 -12.69 1.58 16.13
C ASP A 230 -13.75 1.41 15.04
N TRP A 231 -14.95 1.96 15.30
CA TRP A 231 -16.07 1.98 14.38
C TRP A 231 -16.60 3.39 14.22
N ASN A 232 -17.08 3.75 13.04
CA ASN A 232 -17.74 5.02 12.80
C ASN A 232 -19.20 5.01 13.30
N ALA A 233 -19.90 6.14 13.16
CA ALA A 233 -21.29 6.28 13.58
C ALA A 233 -22.26 5.35 12.82
N ASP A 234 -21.90 4.89 11.63
CA ASP A 234 -22.68 3.93 10.84
C ASP A 234 -22.38 2.48 11.21
N GLY A 235 -21.55 2.23 12.23
CA GLY A 235 -21.15 0.88 12.65
C GLY A 235 -20.16 0.20 11.71
N LEU A 236 -19.48 0.96 10.85
CA LEU A 236 -18.44 0.41 9.95
C LEU A 236 -17.07 0.45 10.63
N PRO A 237 -16.26 -0.62 10.50
CA PRO A 237 -14.94 -0.66 11.12
C PRO A 237 -13.96 0.30 10.47
N ILE A 238 -13.17 0.99 11.30
CA ILE A 238 -12.07 1.86 10.86
C ILE A 238 -10.75 1.17 11.18
N GLY A 239 -9.98 0.86 10.14
CA GLY A 239 -8.69 0.20 10.29
C GLY A 239 -7.58 1.13 10.71
N THR A 240 -6.77 0.69 11.66
CA THR A 240 -5.45 1.26 11.98
C THR A 240 -4.38 0.40 11.33
N LEU A 241 -3.46 1.01 10.59
CA LEU A 241 -2.34 0.34 9.92
C LEU A 241 -1.11 0.37 10.82
N PHE A 242 -0.51 -0.79 11.00
CA PHE A 242 0.74 -1.00 11.71
C PHE A 242 1.78 -1.50 10.71
N THR A 243 2.91 -0.83 10.61
CA THR A 243 4.01 -1.21 9.71
C THR A 243 5.27 -1.39 10.55
N ALA A 244 5.93 -2.55 10.44
CA ALA A 244 7.18 -2.84 11.12
C ALA A 244 8.39 -2.72 10.17
N ARG A 245 9.59 -2.93 10.71
CA ARG A 245 10.82 -2.98 9.94
C ARG A 245 10.82 -4.15 8.96
N TYR A 246 11.64 -4.06 7.94
CA TYR A 246 11.79 -5.13 6.96
C TYR A 246 12.12 -6.47 7.63
N GLY A 247 11.27 -7.47 7.39
CA GLY A 247 11.41 -8.82 7.93
C GLY A 247 11.03 -8.99 9.41
N ASP A 248 10.37 -8.00 10.03
CA ASP A 248 9.95 -8.03 11.43
C ASP A 248 8.44 -8.24 11.58
N GLU A 249 7.90 -9.24 10.91
CA GLU A 249 6.51 -9.68 11.06
C GLU A 249 6.19 -10.14 12.49
N ALA A 250 7.18 -10.69 13.21
CA ALA A 250 7.04 -11.18 14.57
C ALA A 250 6.56 -10.07 15.53
N THR A 251 7.14 -8.87 15.44
CA THR A 251 6.71 -7.72 16.24
C THR A 251 5.25 -7.37 15.99
N LEU A 252 4.78 -7.42 14.73
CA LEU A 252 3.38 -7.17 14.39
C LEU A 252 2.45 -8.23 14.98
N PHE A 253 2.79 -9.52 14.91
CA PHE A 253 1.97 -10.59 15.48
C PHE A 253 1.88 -10.51 17.00
N ARG A 254 2.98 -10.21 17.69
CA ARG A 254 2.98 -10.01 19.15
C ARG A 254 2.10 -8.82 19.54
N LEU A 255 2.22 -7.70 18.82
CA LEU A 255 1.40 -6.51 19.06
C LEU A 255 -0.08 -6.77 18.77
N ALA A 256 -0.40 -7.46 17.66
CA ALA A 256 -1.78 -7.86 17.35
C ALA A 256 -2.39 -8.70 18.48
N ARG A 257 -1.64 -9.70 18.96
CA ARG A 257 -2.09 -10.53 20.07
C ARG A 257 -2.32 -9.75 21.35
N GLN A 258 -1.44 -8.80 21.66
CA GLN A 258 -1.61 -7.93 22.84
C GLN A 258 -2.87 -7.06 22.71
N LEU A 259 -3.11 -6.49 21.52
CA LEU A 259 -4.31 -5.70 21.25
C LEU A 259 -5.60 -6.53 21.36
N GLU A 260 -5.64 -7.74 20.78
CA GLU A 260 -6.79 -8.65 20.88
C GLU A 260 -7.12 -9.06 22.33
N LEU A 261 -6.10 -9.26 23.17
CA LEU A 261 -6.30 -9.61 24.57
C LEU A 261 -6.79 -8.43 25.41
N ALA A 262 -6.36 -7.21 25.09
CA ALA A 262 -6.71 -6.01 25.84
C ALA A 262 -8.03 -5.39 25.38
N TYR A 263 -8.38 -5.55 24.10
CA TYR A 263 -9.54 -4.93 23.44
C TYR A 263 -10.24 -5.97 22.55
N PRO A 264 -10.92 -6.97 23.16
CA PRO A 264 -11.57 -8.08 22.47
C PRO A 264 -12.76 -7.67 21.61
#